data_009a5660d237c35b8c28db4e8194406b
#
_entry.id   009a5660d237c35b8c28db4e8194406b
#
_cell.length_a   1.000
_cell.length_b   1.000
_cell.length_c   1.000
_cell.angle_alpha   90.00
_cell.angle_beta   90.00
_cell.angle_gamma   90.00
#
_symmetry.space_group_name_H-M   'P 1'
#
loop_
_entity.id
_entity.type
_entity.pdbx_description
1 polymer ?
#
loop_
_entity_poly.entity_id
_entity_poly.type
_entity_poly.pdbx_seq_one_letter_code
_entity_poly.pdbx_strand_id
1 'polypeptide(L)'
;DSYIYFKQMLKTSNDVDGEIVRPFVVLVLALKQLEYLTQEEFTYLLPLITTSRKFRTIVDCIKRLRKGDITIDEIIVDTLLTMENYREARLYLLERPVSEHVICQAGINRKSRQYDSTYYPLYRTIESLDRNNAQSILDLLQACRNIRIGALWCNHLFKTTNRGKIKKLLSASLNDVPILNCRNEFELKDRFFRLMHLFKVKANLSDYFDLNRRYFGTTDTILFKDNRVELSPVPKCFFDLCAENLEEIAFTTSPLLPLDCDIEKIIPRYDIEESDLHRKLADKYGLAPQSLSDIRAFLDDERHERFNRLIDARFPDHVLLELLSDFETRNDINIRRLVTDNADVPTIFEYIVGIVWYKVSNRKGRILDYFNLSLDADLLPKTHAAGGMEDITYRYNATPGYPEHTLLIEATLAEANAQRRMEMEPVSRHLGDFLLRNNRQEAYALFVTPFLHLNVISDFRGRKQMPYYSSDGEQCINGMKIIPLNIAELKNIIANSMTYDQLYPLFECAHQNNEPPKTWYENNIMRSLQPKKPSTGILGTLF
;
A
#
# COMPACT_ATOMS: atom_id res chain seq x y z
N ASP A 1 7.90 -12.05 14.67
CA ASP A 1 8.92 -11.66 13.64
C ASP A 1 9.20 -10.15 13.64
N SER A 2 8.20 -9.28 13.80
CA SER A 2 8.36 -7.81 13.80
C SER A 2 9.40 -7.32 14.82
N TYR A 3 9.47 -7.94 15.99
CA TYR A 3 10.47 -7.59 17.02
C TYR A 3 11.91 -7.89 16.58
N ILE A 4 12.13 -8.97 15.83
CA ILE A 4 13.44 -9.29 15.25
C ILE A 4 13.81 -8.22 14.21
N TYR A 5 12.89 -7.88 13.31
CA TYR A 5 13.11 -6.81 12.33
C TYR A 5 13.35 -5.46 12.99
N PHE A 6 12.61 -5.14 14.04
CA PHE A 6 12.81 -3.92 14.83
C PHE A 6 14.25 -3.82 15.38
N LYS A 7 14.74 -4.88 16.02
CA LYS A 7 16.13 -4.93 16.51
C LYS A 7 17.16 -4.82 15.37
N GLN A 8 16.90 -5.45 14.24
CA GLN A 8 17.79 -5.34 13.07
C GLN A 8 17.82 -3.91 12.51
N MET A 9 16.68 -3.26 12.39
CA MET A 9 16.61 -1.87 11.91
C MET A 9 17.34 -0.90 12.85
N LEU A 10 17.23 -1.09 14.15
CA LEU A 10 17.99 -0.29 15.14
C LEU A 10 19.52 -0.46 15.00
N LYS A 11 20.00 -1.65 14.57
CA LYS A 11 21.42 -1.94 14.37
C LYS A 11 21.95 -1.53 13.01
N THR A 12 21.08 -1.49 11.98
CA THR A 12 21.51 -1.25 10.60
C THR A 12 22.11 0.14 10.46
N SER A 13 23.36 0.20 10.04
CA SER A 13 24.08 1.44 9.75
C SER A 13 24.64 1.43 8.33
N ASN A 14 24.74 2.61 7.73
CA ASN A 14 25.33 2.85 6.44
C ASN A 14 26.54 3.79 6.60
N ASP A 15 27.59 3.54 5.82
CA ASP A 15 28.67 4.49 5.62
C ASP A 15 28.36 5.33 4.39
N VAL A 16 28.28 6.65 4.58
CA VAL A 16 28.05 7.62 3.52
C VAL A 16 29.22 8.60 3.48
N ASP A 17 30.16 8.34 2.59
CA ASP A 17 31.37 9.14 2.40
C ASP A 17 32.19 9.32 3.71
N GLY A 18 32.30 8.24 4.50
CA GLY A 18 33.02 8.19 5.79
C GLY A 18 32.20 8.60 7.02
N GLU A 19 30.95 8.98 6.84
CA GLU A 19 30.01 9.31 7.91
C GLU A 19 29.06 8.14 8.17
N ILE A 20 28.96 7.70 9.41
CA ILE A 20 28.06 6.62 9.79
C ILE A 20 26.68 7.16 10.11
N VAL A 21 25.65 6.52 9.57
CA VAL A 21 24.24 6.83 9.83
C VAL A 21 23.42 5.56 10.00
N ARG A 22 22.53 5.55 11.00
CA ARG A 22 21.48 4.52 11.18
C ARG A 22 20.13 5.07 10.74
N PRO A 23 19.67 4.77 9.51
CA PRO A 23 18.50 5.43 8.92
C PRO A 23 17.22 5.28 9.75
N PHE A 24 17.00 4.11 10.36
CA PHE A 24 15.83 3.87 11.19
C PHE A 24 15.85 4.72 12.48
N VAL A 25 17.00 4.84 13.13
CA VAL A 25 17.14 5.67 14.33
C VAL A 25 16.97 7.16 13.99
N VAL A 26 17.49 7.59 12.85
CA VAL A 26 17.27 8.97 12.33
C VAL A 26 15.79 9.24 12.08
N LEU A 27 15.07 8.29 11.50
CA LEU A 27 13.61 8.39 11.33
C LEU A 27 12.90 8.54 12.69
N VAL A 28 13.22 7.67 13.64
CA VAL A 28 12.64 7.74 15.00
C VAL A 28 12.90 9.11 15.64
N LEU A 29 14.15 9.63 15.57
CA LEU A 29 14.49 10.95 16.09
C LEU A 29 13.70 12.07 15.40
N ALA A 30 13.57 12.02 14.08
CA ALA A 30 12.77 12.99 13.33
C ALA A 30 11.30 12.97 13.77
N LEU A 31 10.71 11.78 13.89
CA LEU A 31 9.32 11.59 14.33
C LEU A 31 9.11 12.04 15.80
N LYS A 32 10.13 11.90 16.66
CA LYS A 32 10.07 12.44 18.02
C LYS A 32 10.02 13.97 18.05
N GLN A 33 10.84 14.63 17.23
CA GLN A 33 10.95 16.10 17.23
C GLN A 33 9.84 16.80 16.45
N LEU A 34 9.28 16.13 15.44
CA LEU A 34 8.31 16.69 14.50
C LEU A 34 6.92 16.11 14.65
N GLU A 35 6.75 15.09 15.50
CA GLU A 35 5.55 14.25 15.73
C GLU A 35 5.16 13.37 14.54
N TYR A 36 5.28 13.84 13.34
CA TYR A 36 5.06 13.13 12.09
C TYR A 36 5.97 13.70 10.99
N LEU A 37 6.07 12.98 9.89
CA LEU A 37 6.57 13.48 8.61
C LEU A 37 5.46 13.35 7.56
N THR A 38 5.36 14.29 6.63
CA THR A 38 4.58 14.04 5.42
C THR A 38 5.28 13.00 4.54
N GLN A 39 4.55 12.37 3.63
CA GLN A 39 5.17 11.44 2.68
C GLN A 39 6.30 12.10 1.88
N GLU A 40 6.13 13.36 1.49
CA GLU A 40 7.18 14.09 0.77
C GLU A 40 8.38 14.40 1.65
N GLU A 41 8.19 14.80 2.91
CA GLU A 41 9.28 15.01 3.87
C GLU A 41 10.06 13.72 4.10
N PHE A 42 9.37 12.60 4.30
CA PHE A 42 9.99 11.27 4.43
C PHE A 42 10.77 10.88 3.17
N THR A 43 10.16 11.06 1.99
CA THR A 43 10.76 10.64 0.72
C THR A 43 11.98 11.46 0.36
N TYR A 44 11.89 12.78 0.49
CA TYR A 44 12.87 13.70 -0.09
C TYR A 44 13.84 14.32 0.91
N LEU A 45 13.45 14.48 2.17
CA LEU A 45 14.27 15.20 3.14
C LEU A 45 14.97 14.26 4.12
N LEU A 46 14.32 13.20 4.58
CA LEU A 46 14.93 12.24 5.50
C LEU A 46 16.24 11.63 4.95
N PRO A 47 16.33 11.19 3.68
CA PRO A 47 17.57 10.62 3.12
C PRO A 47 18.74 11.61 3.00
N LEU A 48 18.49 12.90 3.13
CA LEU A 48 19.56 13.93 3.13
C LEU A 48 20.32 13.98 4.46
N ILE A 49 19.80 13.34 5.50
CA ILE A 49 20.37 13.34 6.84
C ILE A 49 21.45 12.25 6.94
N THR A 50 22.70 12.66 6.85
CA THR A 50 23.86 11.74 6.97
C THR A 50 24.73 12.04 8.18
N THR A 51 24.51 13.17 8.88
CA THR A 51 25.25 13.55 10.10
C THR A 51 24.32 14.23 11.11
N SER A 52 24.73 14.28 12.39
CA SER A 52 24.01 15.00 13.44
C SER A 52 23.81 16.50 13.09
N ARG A 53 24.78 17.13 12.46
CA ARG A 53 24.65 18.53 11.99
C ARG A 53 23.55 18.67 10.93
N LYS A 54 23.55 17.78 9.92
CA LYS A 54 22.49 17.76 8.89
C LYS A 54 21.13 17.45 9.46
N PHE A 55 21.06 16.56 10.47
CA PHE A 55 19.81 16.26 11.16
C PHE A 55 19.17 17.53 11.72
N ARG A 56 19.91 18.30 12.51
CA ARG A 56 19.41 19.56 13.10
C ARG A 56 18.98 20.56 12.02
N THR A 57 19.79 20.70 10.97
CA THR A 57 19.50 21.60 9.85
C THR A 57 18.21 21.20 9.11
N ILE A 58 18.04 19.90 8.77
CA ILE A 58 16.87 19.42 8.03
C ILE A 58 15.61 19.50 8.90
N VAL A 59 15.68 19.17 10.18
CA VAL A 59 14.54 19.34 11.10
C VAL A 59 14.08 20.81 11.16
N ASP A 60 15.01 21.76 11.23
CA ASP A 60 14.66 23.18 11.20
C ASP A 60 14.10 23.62 9.83
N CYS A 61 14.63 23.09 8.74
CA CYS A 61 14.07 23.30 7.40
C CYS A 61 12.65 22.77 7.29
N ILE A 62 12.35 21.57 7.83
CA ILE A 62 10.98 21.02 7.86
C ILE A 62 10.03 21.94 8.64
N LYS A 63 10.45 22.47 9.79
CA LYS A 63 9.64 23.43 10.55
C LYS A 63 9.33 24.70 9.75
N ARG A 64 10.30 25.22 8.99
CA ARG A 64 10.13 26.38 8.09
C ARG A 64 9.27 26.05 6.87
N LEU A 65 9.45 24.84 6.27
CA LEU A 65 8.62 24.33 5.19
C LEU A 65 7.13 24.30 5.58
N ARG A 66 6.83 23.80 6.78
CA ARG A 66 5.45 23.75 7.31
C ARG A 66 4.84 25.11 7.59
N LYS A 67 5.66 26.15 7.75
CA LYS A 67 5.23 27.55 7.84
C LYS A 67 5.07 28.21 6.47
N GLY A 68 5.52 27.57 5.40
CA GLY A 68 5.52 28.12 4.04
C GLY A 68 6.68 29.06 3.73
N ASP A 69 7.72 29.09 4.58
CA ASP A 69 8.89 29.99 4.41
C ASP A 69 9.88 29.48 3.34
N ILE A 70 9.86 28.20 3.03
CA ILE A 70 10.79 27.52 2.12
C ILE A 70 10.09 26.31 1.48
N THR A 71 10.53 25.89 0.32
CA THR A 71 10.02 24.72 -0.42
C THR A 71 10.95 23.50 -0.26
N ILE A 72 10.39 22.31 -0.50
CA ILE A 72 11.19 21.06 -0.55
C ILE A 72 12.29 21.15 -1.59
N ASP A 73 11.99 21.71 -2.75
CA ASP A 73 12.95 21.86 -3.86
C ASP A 73 14.14 22.73 -3.48
N GLU A 74 13.91 23.84 -2.77
CA GLU A 74 14.97 24.69 -2.23
C GLU A 74 15.82 23.95 -1.20
N ILE A 75 15.21 23.22 -0.27
CA ILE A 75 15.93 22.44 0.76
C ILE A 75 16.86 21.41 0.09
N ILE A 76 16.36 20.68 -0.91
CA ILE A 76 17.15 19.70 -1.64
C ILE A 76 18.35 20.39 -2.32
N VAL A 77 18.10 21.42 -3.12
CA VAL A 77 19.14 22.11 -3.88
C VAL A 77 20.20 22.73 -2.96
N ASP A 78 19.78 23.41 -1.90
CA ASP A 78 20.71 24.02 -0.95
C ASP A 78 21.55 22.96 -0.23
N THR A 79 20.94 21.81 0.13
CA THR A 79 21.69 20.70 0.73
C THR A 79 22.71 20.12 -0.25
N LEU A 80 22.35 19.89 -1.51
CA LEU A 80 23.27 19.40 -2.54
C LEU A 80 24.45 20.35 -2.75
N LEU A 81 24.21 21.66 -2.79
CA LEU A 81 25.25 22.67 -2.98
C LEU A 81 26.20 22.82 -1.79
N THR A 82 25.91 22.22 -0.63
CA THR A 82 26.89 22.09 0.45
C THR A 82 27.92 20.99 0.22
N MET A 83 27.64 20.03 -0.65
CA MET A 83 28.53 18.91 -0.97
C MET A 83 29.61 19.34 -1.97
N GLU A 84 30.86 18.91 -1.73
CA GLU A 84 32.02 19.33 -2.51
C GLU A 84 31.88 18.97 -4.00
N ASN A 85 31.52 17.72 -4.29
CA ASN A 85 31.36 17.26 -5.67
C ASN A 85 30.30 18.04 -6.47
N TYR A 86 29.21 18.48 -5.83
CA TYR A 86 28.20 19.32 -6.49
C TYR A 86 28.67 20.75 -6.69
N ARG A 87 29.44 21.33 -5.75
CA ARG A 87 30.03 22.65 -5.89
C ARG A 87 31.05 22.69 -7.03
N GLU A 88 31.94 21.70 -7.08
CA GLU A 88 32.94 21.57 -8.14
C GLU A 88 32.29 21.39 -9.52
N ALA A 89 31.31 20.51 -9.64
CA ALA A 89 30.59 20.27 -10.90
C ALA A 89 29.83 21.52 -11.37
N ARG A 90 29.24 22.27 -10.42
CA ARG A 90 28.60 23.56 -10.72
C ARG A 90 29.58 24.57 -11.25
N LEU A 91 30.72 24.79 -10.60
CA LEU A 91 31.76 25.69 -11.04
C LEU A 91 32.31 25.26 -12.41
N TYR A 92 32.53 23.96 -12.62
CA TYR A 92 32.97 23.42 -13.90
C TYR A 92 32.03 23.80 -15.05
N LEU A 93 30.70 23.75 -14.85
CA LEU A 93 29.72 24.17 -15.85
C LEU A 93 29.70 25.69 -16.06
N LEU A 94 29.78 26.46 -14.97
CA LEU A 94 29.68 27.94 -15.04
C LEU A 94 30.84 28.56 -15.76
N GLU A 95 32.06 28.03 -15.60
CA GLU A 95 33.31 28.62 -16.12
C GLU A 95 33.62 28.22 -17.57
N ARG A 96 32.94 27.25 -18.16
CA ARG A 96 33.27 26.70 -19.49
C ARG A 96 32.16 26.94 -20.51
N PRO A 97 32.50 27.08 -21.81
CA PRO A 97 31.52 27.05 -22.87
C PRO A 97 30.73 25.74 -22.84
N VAL A 98 29.39 25.80 -23.02
CA VAL A 98 28.54 24.64 -22.92
C VAL A 98 28.75 23.72 -24.11
N SER A 99 29.08 22.46 -23.83
CA SER A 99 29.20 21.36 -24.77
C SER A 99 28.61 20.10 -24.15
N GLU A 100 28.36 19.08 -24.97
CA GLU A 100 27.89 17.78 -24.47
C GLU A 100 28.82 17.21 -23.40
N HIS A 101 30.15 17.32 -23.63
CA HIS A 101 31.14 16.87 -22.66
C HIS A 101 31.03 17.61 -21.31
N VAL A 102 30.87 18.94 -21.35
CA VAL A 102 30.72 19.76 -20.13
C VAL A 102 29.44 19.39 -19.37
N ILE A 103 28.34 19.21 -20.05
CA ILE A 103 27.07 18.76 -19.43
C ILE A 103 27.22 17.37 -18.81
N CYS A 104 27.84 16.42 -19.50
CA CYS A 104 28.09 15.09 -18.97
C CYS A 104 28.97 15.08 -17.72
N GLN A 105 30.00 15.94 -17.68
CA GLN A 105 30.85 16.09 -16.48
C GLN A 105 30.08 16.74 -15.33
N ALA A 106 29.34 17.81 -15.61
CA ALA A 106 28.49 18.47 -14.61
C ALA A 106 27.35 17.59 -14.08
N GLY A 107 26.94 16.57 -14.82
CA GLY A 107 25.87 15.65 -14.46
C GLY A 107 26.18 14.71 -13.31
N ILE A 108 27.44 14.49 -12.95
CA ILE A 108 27.90 13.64 -11.82
C ILE A 108 27.35 12.20 -11.89
N ASN A 109 27.15 11.63 -13.08
CA ASN A 109 26.66 10.26 -13.19
C ASN A 109 27.82 9.25 -13.01
N ARG A 110 27.79 8.50 -11.90
CA ARG A 110 28.85 7.54 -11.56
C ARG A 110 28.83 6.28 -12.45
N LYS A 111 27.64 5.87 -12.97
CA LYS A 111 27.48 4.60 -13.72
C LYS A 111 27.78 4.76 -15.21
N SER A 112 27.30 5.82 -15.83
CA SER A 112 27.54 6.11 -17.24
C SER A 112 27.32 7.58 -17.55
N ARG A 113 28.37 8.25 -18.01
CA ARG A 113 28.29 9.64 -18.47
C ARG A 113 27.33 9.82 -19.65
N GLN A 114 27.15 8.79 -20.46
CA GLN A 114 26.24 8.81 -21.62
C GLN A 114 24.78 9.05 -21.24
N TYR A 115 24.36 8.69 -20.03
CA TYR A 115 23.00 9.03 -19.57
C TYR A 115 22.74 10.54 -19.49
N ASP A 116 23.78 11.33 -19.31
CA ASP A 116 23.67 12.78 -19.17
C ASP A 116 23.82 13.52 -20.52
N SER A 117 24.20 12.84 -21.59
CA SER A 117 24.33 13.44 -22.94
C SER A 117 23.00 14.03 -23.44
N THR A 118 21.87 13.42 -23.07
CA THR A 118 20.53 13.88 -23.45
C THR A 118 20.15 15.24 -22.84
N TYR A 119 20.86 15.72 -21.81
CA TYR A 119 20.66 17.04 -21.25
C TYR A 119 21.27 18.17 -22.10
N TYR A 120 22.25 17.86 -22.94
CA TYR A 120 22.82 18.86 -23.84
C TYR A 120 21.82 19.37 -24.89
N PRO A 121 21.10 18.51 -25.63
CA PRO A 121 20.00 18.96 -26.50
C PRO A 121 18.95 19.78 -25.76
N LEU A 122 18.56 19.37 -24.52
CA LEU A 122 17.60 20.13 -23.73
C LEU A 122 18.13 21.53 -23.39
N TYR A 123 19.38 21.64 -22.95
CA TYR A 123 20.00 22.93 -22.66
C TYR A 123 19.97 23.84 -23.90
N ARG A 124 20.42 23.34 -25.07
CA ARG A 124 20.44 24.09 -26.32
C ARG A 124 19.05 24.54 -26.77
N THR A 125 18.04 23.68 -26.58
CA THR A 125 16.65 24.02 -26.93
C THR A 125 16.08 25.09 -25.98
N ILE A 126 16.42 25.07 -24.70
CA ILE A 126 16.04 26.13 -23.75
C ILE A 126 16.74 27.47 -24.12
N GLU A 127 18.04 27.42 -24.42
CA GLU A 127 18.83 28.58 -24.76
C GLU A 127 18.34 29.29 -26.04
N SER A 128 17.90 28.52 -27.05
CA SER A 128 17.44 29.01 -28.35
C SER A 128 15.91 29.12 -28.47
N LEU A 129 15.17 29.03 -27.36
CA LEU A 129 13.71 28.98 -27.38
C LEU A 129 13.07 30.24 -27.92
N ASP A 130 12.38 30.13 -29.05
CA ASP A 130 11.46 31.15 -29.55
C ASP A 130 10.02 30.78 -29.12
N ARG A 131 9.49 31.52 -28.15
CA ARG A 131 8.18 31.30 -27.58
C ARG A 131 7.00 31.60 -28.52
N ASN A 132 7.26 32.38 -29.57
CA ASN A 132 6.24 32.69 -30.56
C ASN A 132 6.19 31.65 -31.69
N ASN A 133 7.14 30.71 -31.68
CA ASN A 133 7.24 29.65 -32.68
C ASN A 133 6.75 28.32 -32.09
N ALA A 134 5.61 27.82 -32.59
CA ALA A 134 5.04 26.56 -32.16
C ALA A 134 5.99 25.36 -32.34
N GLN A 135 6.84 25.38 -33.40
CA GLN A 135 7.82 24.32 -33.62
C GLN A 135 8.91 24.36 -32.55
N SER A 136 9.39 25.53 -32.12
CA SER A 136 10.36 25.67 -31.05
C SER A 136 9.85 25.09 -29.71
N ILE A 137 8.56 25.29 -29.40
CA ILE A 137 7.90 24.68 -28.22
C ILE A 137 7.82 23.15 -28.36
N LEU A 138 7.54 22.63 -29.55
CA LEU A 138 7.50 21.18 -29.80
C LEU A 138 8.91 20.56 -29.71
N ASP A 139 9.95 21.27 -30.15
CA ASP A 139 11.34 20.83 -30.05
C ASP A 139 11.76 20.76 -28.58
N LEU A 140 11.37 21.74 -27.76
CA LEU A 140 11.58 21.72 -26.31
C LEU A 140 10.87 20.54 -25.64
N LEU A 141 9.61 20.25 -26.02
CA LEU A 141 8.88 19.10 -25.54
C LEU A 141 9.58 17.78 -25.91
N GLN A 142 10.08 17.68 -27.17
CA GLN A 142 10.78 16.50 -27.62
C GLN A 142 12.12 16.32 -26.87
N ALA A 143 12.86 17.40 -26.65
CA ALA A 143 14.09 17.37 -25.87
C ALA A 143 13.85 16.91 -24.42
N CYS A 144 12.78 17.39 -23.76
CA CYS A 144 12.37 16.90 -22.44
C CYS A 144 12.07 15.39 -22.45
N ARG A 145 11.34 14.91 -23.44
CA ARG A 145 10.93 13.49 -23.54
C ARG A 145 12.07 12.53 -23.80
N ASN A 146 13.15 13.01 -24.40
CA ASN A 146 14.35 12.20 -24.65
C ASN A 146 15.17 11.94 -23.39
N ILE A 147 14.88 12.64 -22.30
CA ILE A 147 15.51 12.42 -21.00
C ILE A 147 14.76 11.33 -20.23
N ARG A 148 15.46 10.43 -19.58
CA ARG A 148 14.87 9.33 -18.77
C ARG A 148 13.82 9.83 -17.76
N ILE A 149 14.06 10.98 -17.13
CA ILE A 149 13.16 11.63 -16.17
C ILE A 149 12.40 12.81 -16.80
N GLY A 150 12.10 12.72 -18.08
CA GLY A 150 11.50 13.80 -18.86
C GLY A 150 10.13 14.25 -18.38
N ALA A 151 9.38 13.38 -17.68
CA ALA A 151 8.10 13.75 -17.07
C ALA A 151 8.24 14.87 -16.04
N LEU A 152 9.29 14.88 -15.22
CA LEU A 152 9.58 15.96 -14.26
C LEU A 152 9.89 17.28 -14.97
N TRP A 153 10.68 17.23 -16.02
CA TRP A 153 10.96 18.41 -16.86
C TRP A 153 9.69 18.94 -17.54
N CYS A 154 8.88 18.06 -18.14
CA CYS A 154 7.60 18.46 -18.74
C CYS A 154 6.66 19.10 -17.71
N ASN A 155 6.54 18.52 -16.54
CA ASN A 155 5.70 19.08 -15.47
C ASN A 155 6.21 20.44 -14.99
N HIS A 156 7.54 20.62 -14.89
CA HIS A 156 8.12 21.89 -14.50
C HIS A 156 7.90 22.99 -15.53
N LEU A 157 8.18 22.69 -16.81
CA LEU A 157 8.12 23.67 -17.90
C LEU A 157 6.69 23.93 -18.38
N PHE A 158 5.86 22.89 -18.50
CA PHE A 158 4.53 22.97 -19.13
C PHE A 158 3.36 22.74 -18.17
N LYS A 159 3.62 22.46 -16.90
CA LYS A 159 2.62 22.08 -15.89
C LYS A 159 1.78 20.86 -16.28
N THR A 160 2.20 20.08 -17.26
CA THR A 160 1.53 18.86 -17.75
C THR A 160 2.50 18.00 -18.57
N THR A 161 2.26 16.70 -18.59
CA THR A 161 2.95 15.76 -19.50
C THR A 161 2.15 15.43 -20.77
N ASN A 162 0.90 15.90 -20.85
CA ASN A 162 0.01 15.60 -21.97
C ASN A 162 0.38 16.38 -23.23
N ARG A 163 0.84 15.66 -24.28
CA ARG A 163 1.27 16.24 -25.56
C ARG A 163 0.19 17.11 -26.22
N GLY A 164 -1.08 16.68 -26.16
CA GLY A 164 -2.19 17.41 -26.79
C GLY A 164 -2.44 18.76 -26.11
N LYS A 165 -2.33 18.80 -24.75
CA LYS A 165 -2.43 20.03 -23.98
C LYS A 165 -1.24 20.95 -24.25
N ILE A 166 -0.02 20.42 -24.28
CA ILE A 166 1.20 21.20 -24.54
C ILE A 166 1.17 21.86 -25.93
N LYS A 167 0.69 21.15 -26.95
CA LYS A 167 0.51 21.71 -28.30
C LYS A 167 -0.44 22.92 -28.37
N LYS A 168 -1.36 23.04 -27.41
CA LYS A 168 -2.32 24.14 -27.31
C LYS A 168 -1.87 25.25 -26.38
N LEU A 169 -0.68 25.12 -25.74
CA LEU A 169 -0.14 26.15 -24.89
C LEU A 169 0.20 27.40 -25.69
N LEU A 170 -0.32 28.52 -25.25
CA LEU A 170 0.06 29.83 -25.75
C LEU A 170 1.41 30.23 -25.14
N SER A 171 2.19 31.02 -25.88
CA SER A 171 3.49 31.54 -25.44
C SER A 171 3.44 32.22 -24.05
N ALA A 172 2.34 32.88 -23.74
CA ALA A 172 2.13 33.52 -22.44
C ALA A 172 2.18 32.57 -21.25
N SER A 173 1.80 31.31 -21.40
CA SER A 173 1.84 30.33 -20.30
C SER A 173 3.25 29.86 -19.92
N LEU A 174 4.26 30.17 -20.71
CA LEU A 174 5.68 29.90 -20.43
C LEU A 174 6.40 31.06 -19.77
N ASN A 175 5.77 32.23 -19.64
CA ASN A 175 6.42 33.43 -19.09
C ASN A 175 6.74 33.30 -17.60
N ASP A 176 6.01 32.47 -16.84
CA ASP A 176 6.20 32.29 -15.41
C ASP A 176 7.21 31.20 -15.04
N VAL A 177 7.90 30.61 -16.03
CA VAL A 177 8.91 29.57 -15.80
C VAL A 177 10.30 30.19 -15.66
N PRO A 178 10.91 30.20 -14.47
CA PRO A 178 12.13 30.98 -14.20
C PRO A 178 13.31 30.65 -15.13
N ILE A 179 13.54 29.37 -15.45
CA ILE A 179 14.66 28.95 -16.32
C ILE A 179 14.51 29.48 -17.75
N LEU A 180 13.28 29.74 -18.20
CA LEU A 180 13.03 30.31 -19.53
C LEU A 180 13.18 31.83 -19.55
N ASN A 181 13.38 32.49 -18.40
CA ASN A 181 13.50 33.94 -18.24
C ASN A 181 14.86 34.38 -17.74
N CYS A 182 15.91 33.63 -18.05
CA CYS A 182 17.27 33.98 -17.66
C CYS A 182 17.77 35.22 -18.40
N ARG A 183 18.47 36.09 -17.69
CA ARG A 183 19.01 37.37 -18.25
C ARG A 183 20.31 37.19 -19.04
N ASN A 184 21.06 36.13 -18.75
CA ASN A 184 22.32 35.82 -19.34
C ASN A 184 22.66 34.33 -19.25
N GLU A 185 23.72 33.92 -19.95
CA GLU A 185 24.18 32.53 -19.98
C GLU A 185 24.56 31.98 -18.59
N PHE A 186 25.15 32.80 -17.73
CA PHE A 186 25.53 32.39 -16.38
C PHE A 186 24.32 32.00 -15.55
N GLU A 187 23.26 32.81 -15.58
CA GLU A 187 22.01 32.51 -14.88
C GLU A 187 21.33 31.25 -15.45
N LEU A 188 21.37 31.07 -16.78
CA LEU A 188 20.82 29.87 -17.42
C LEU A 188 21.58 28.61 -16.99
N LYS A 189 22.92 28.65 -17.01
CA LYS A 189 23.76 27.54 -16.55
C LYS A 189 23.48 27.17 -15.10
N ASP A 190 23.40 28.16 -14.20
CA ASP A 190 23.14 27.93 -12.79
C ASP A 190 21.77 27.32 -12.55
N ARG A 191 20.70 27.87 -13.14
CA ARG A 191 19.35 27.35 -13.03
C ARG A 191 19.21 25.96 -13.64
N PHE A 192 19.86 25.74 -14.79
CA PHE A 192 19.85 24.42 -15.44
C PHE A 192 20.53 23.35 -14.57
N PHE A 193 21.70 23.67 -13.99
CA PHE A 193 22.40 22.79 -13.07
C PHE A 193 21.52 22.40 -11.88
N ARG A 194 20.91 23.37 -11.22
CA ARG A 194 20.05 23.17 -10.06
C ARG A 194 18.87 22.27 -10.39
N LEU A 195 18.15 22.54 -11.48
CA LEU A 195 17.00 21.73 -11.90
C LEU A 195 17.39 20.33 -12.33
N MET A 196 18.48 20.17 -13.07
CA MET A 196 18.99 18.87 -13.49
C MET A 196 19.25 17.96 -12.27
N HIS A 197 19.95 18.48 -11.27
CA HIS A 197 20.25 17.71 -10.07
C HIS A 197 19.03 17.51 -9.14
N LEU A 198 18.19 18.53 -9.00
CA LEU A 198 16.94 18.43 -8.27
C LEU A 198 16.08 17.27 -8.80
N PHE A 199 15.86 17.21 -10.12
CA PHE A 199 15.00 16.18 -10.70
C PHE A 199 15.64 14.80 -10.67
N LYS A 200 16.96 14.68 -10.83
CA LYS A 200 17.67 13.41 -10.64
C LYS A 200 17.50 12.88 -9.22
N VAL A 201 17.69 13.74 -8.22
CA VAL A 201 17.54 13.36 -6.81
C VAL A 201 16.09 12.98 -6.51
N LYS A 202 15.12 13.80 -6.93
CA LYS A 202 13.70 13.49 -6.72
C LYS A 202 13.29 12.18 -7.36
N ALA A 203 13.71 11.90 -8.58
CA ALA A 203 13.43 10.63 -9.26
C ALA A 203 14.02 9.43 -8.49
N ASN A 204 15.30 9.51 -8.12
CA ASN A 204 15.96 8.43 -7.39
C ASN A 204 15.30 8.18 -6.02
N LEU A 205 15.00 9.23 -5.26
CA LEU A 205 14.39 9.11 -3.95
C LEU A 205 12.94 8.58 -4.03
N SER A 206 12.19 8.96 -5.08
CA SER A 206 10.87 8.39 -5.34
C SER A 206 10.92 6.90 -5.63
N ASP A 207 11.92 6.42 -6.38
CA ASP A 207 12.11 5.00 -6.67
C ASP A 207 12.39 4.18 -5.37
N TYR A 208 13.04 4.80 -4.38
CA TYR A 208 13.34 4.16 -3.09
C TYR A 208 12.24 4.32 -2.04
N PHE A 209 11.27 5.19 -2.24
CA PHE A 209 10.20 5.43 -1.26
C PHE A 209 9.48 4.15 -0.86
N ASP A 210 9.00 3.39 -1.84
CA ASP A 210 8.23 2.18 -1.60
C ASP A 210 9.04 1.08 -0.91
N LEU A 211 10.32 0.97 -1.27
CA LEU A 211 11.25 0.05 -0.62
C LEU A 211 11.45 0.41 0.86
N ASN A 212 11.72 1.70 1.16
CA ASN A 212 11.91 2.18 2.53
C ASN A 212 10.62 2.02 3.37
N ARG A 213 9.46 2.32 2.79
CA ARG A 213 8.16 2.11 3.41
C ARG A 213 7.96 0.66 3.84
N ARG A 214 8.24 -0.29 2.94
CA ARG A 214 8.12 -1.73 3.22
C ARG A 214 9.08 -2.17 4.33
N TYR A 215 10.34 -1.79 4.24
CA TYR A 215 11.33 -2.17 5.26
C TYR A 215 10.99 -1.63 6.64
N PHE A 216 10.67 -0.36 6.76
CA PHE A 216 10.30 0.21 8.05
C PHE A 216 8.95 -0.31 8.57
N GLY A 217 8.01 -0.56 7.66
CA GLY A 217 6.72 -1.16 8.00
C GLY A 217 6.80 -2.57 8.60
N THR A 218 7.84 -3.37 8.25
CA THR A 218 8.02 -4.72 8.83
C THR A 218 8.28 -4.72 10.33
N THR A 219 8.62 -3.57 10.91
CA THR A 219 8.88 -3.43 12.35
C THR A 219 7.62 -3.26 13.18
N ASP A 220 6.45 -3.01 12.58
CA ASP A 220 5.19 -2.61 13.22
C ASP A 220 5.30 -1.37 14.12
N THR A 221 6.42 -0.62 14.01
CA THR A 221 6.67 0.59 14.80
C THR A 221 6.35 1.88 14.05
N ILE A 222 6.37 1.84 12.72
CA ILE A 222 6.12 2.98 11.85
C ILE A 222 4.79 2.81 11.12
N LEU A 223 3.94 3.81 11.21
CA LEU A 223 2.66 3.88 10.51
C LEU A 223 2.76 4.82 9.31
N PHE A 224 2.31 4.37 8.16
CA PHE A 224 2.14 5.16 6.95
C PHE A 224 0.64 5.36 6.73
N LYS A 225 0.14 6.56 7.04
CA LYS A 225 -1.30 6.84 7.07
C LYS A 225 -1.59 8.24 6.57
N ASP A 226 -2.63 8.39 5.75
CA ASP A 226 -3.16 9.69 5.34
C ASP A 226 -2.08 10.67 4.84
N ASN A 227 -1.13 10.17 4.03
CA ASN A 227 0.04 10.93 3.56
C ASN A 227 1.02 11.36 4.68
N ARG A 228 0.99 10.67 5.83
CA ARG A 228 1.87 10.90 6.99
C ARG A 228 2.62 9.64 7.37
N VAL A 229 3.76 9.85 7.98
CA VAL A 229 4.60 8.83 8.59
C VAL A 229 4.71 9.18 10.07
N GLU A 230 4.36 8.25 10.95
CA GLU A 230 4.37 8.46 12.40
C GLU A 230 4.74 7.18 13.17
N LEU A 231 5.13 7.31 14.42
CA LEU A 231 5.34 6.16 15.30
C LEU A 231 3.99 5.61 15.77
N SER A 232 3.87 4.28 15.81
CA SER A 232 2.72 3.65 16.47
C SER A 232 2.72 3.95 17.98
N PRO A 233 1.56 3.88 18.67
CA PRO A 233 1.41 4.41 20.02
C PRO A 233 2.41 3.88 21.05
N VAL A 234 2.62 2.57 21.13
CA VAL A 234 3.53 1.96 22.11
C VAL A 234 4.99 2.29 21.81
N PRO A 235 5.52 2.10 20.58
CA PRO A 235 6.84 2.58 20.21
C PRO A 235 7.06 4.07 20.45
N LYS A 236 6.05 4.92 20.24
CA LYS A 236 6.16 6.35 20.53
C LYS A 236 6.44 6.60 22.02
N CYS A 237 5.70 5.94 22.92
CA CYS A 237 5.94 6.03 24.35
C CYS A 237 7.30 5.45 24.75
N PHE A 238 7.67 4.31 24.19
CA PHE A 238 8.96 3.68 24.41
C PHE A 238 10.13 4.60 24.02
N PHE A 239 10.12 5.16 22.83
CA PHE A 239 11.18 6.08 22.39
C PHE A 239 11.16 7.43 23.10
N ASP A 240 10.03 7.85 23.67
CA ASP A 240 9.97 9.01 24.56
C ASP A 240 10.75 8.77 25.87
N LEU A 241 10.80 7.52 26.32
CA LEU A 241 11.57 7.13 27.51
C LEU A 241 13.07 6.92 27.20
N CYS A 242 13.44 6.49 25.98
CA CYS A 242 14.84 6.26 25.54
C CYS A 242 15.53 7.51 24.98
N ALA A 243 14.94 8.69 25.06
CA ALA A 243 15.26 9.84 24.21
C ALA A 243 16.70 10.32 24.23
N GLU A 244 17.34 10.31 25.40
CA GLU A 244 18.63 11.00 25.60
C GLU A 244 19.80 10.38 24.83
N ASN A 245 19.71 9.09 24.47
CA ASN A 245 20.81 8.35 23.85
C ASN A 245 20.62 8.13 22.34
N LEU A 246 19.44 8.42 21.79
CA LEU A 246 19.12 8.08 20.39
C LEU A 246 19.93 8.92 19.40
N GLU A 247 20.25 10.18 19.69
CA GLU A 247 21.03 11.03 18.77
C GLU A 247 22.48 10.51 18.64
N GLU A 248 23.09 10.07 19.74
CA GLU A 248 24.41 9.46 19.73
C GLU A 248 24.41 8.17 18.91
N ILE A 249 23.42 7.30 19.13
CA ILE A 249 23.28 6.02 18.44
C ILE A 249 23.05 6.22 16.94
N ALA A 250 22.30 7.24 16.54
CA ALA A 250 21.94 7.48 15.13
C ALA A 250 23.15 7.68 14.21
N PHE A 251 24.26 8.17 14.75
CA PHE A 251 25.46 8.53 14.00
C PHE A 251 26.72 7.78 14.43
N THR A 252 26.53 6.60 15.04
CA THR A 252 27.63 5.70 15.44
C THR A 252 27.46 4.32 14.84
N THR A 253 28.57 3.62 14.66
CA THR A 253 28.59 2.23 14.20
C THR A 253 27.92 1.32 15.24
N SER A 254 27.04 0.43 14.79
CA SER A 254 26.53 -0.63 15.65
C SER A 254 27.59 -1.73 15.82
N PRO A 255 27.84 -2.22 17.03
CA PRO A 255 28.63 -3.42 17.18
C PRO A 255 27.94 -4.61 16.49
N LEU A 256 28.74 -5.58 16.02
CA LEU A 256 28.21 -6.84 15.50
C LEU A 256 27.56 -7.61 16.67
N LEU A 257 26.24 -7.59 16.71
CA LEU A 257 25.44 -8.25 17.73
C LEU A 257 24.63 -9.41 17.09
N PRO A 258 24.43 -10.54 17.82
CA PRO A 258 23.54 -11.60 17.37
C PRO A 258 22.13 -11.10 17.05
N LEU A 259 21.36 -11.86 16.27
CA LEU A 259 19.97 -11.56 15.90
C LEU A 259 19.05 -11.52 17.14
N ASP A 260 19.33 -12.34 18.11
CA ASP A 260 18.57 -12.54 19.35
C ASP A 260 19.08 -11.69 20.53
N CYS A 261 20.02 -10.76 20.30
CA CYS A 261 20.55 -9.93 21.36
C CYS A 261 19.46 -9.08 22.01
N ASP A 262 19.66 -8.78 23.30
CA ASP A 262 18.79 -7.90 24.06
C ASP A 262 18.84 -6.46 23.53
N ILE A 263 17.72 -5.75 23.61
CA ILE A 263 17.60 -4.37 23.14
C ILE A 263 18.53 -3.41 23.88
N GLU A 264 18.84 -3.69 25.14
CA GLU A 264 19.77 -2.92 25.99
C GLU A 264 21.19 -2.86 25.40
N LYS A 265 21.59 -3.88 24.65
CA LYS A 265 22.89 -3.90 23.95
C LYS A 265 22.87 -3.02 22.70
N ILE A 266 21.69 -2.76 22.15
CA ILE A 266 21.51 -1.93 20.95
C ILE A 266 21.34 -0.46 21.34
N ILE A 267 20.58 -0.20 22.40
CA ILE A 267 20.34 1.12 22.99
C ILE A 267 20.99 1.14 24.37
N PRO A 268 22.26 1.54 24.51
CA PRO A 268 22.93 1.60 25.79
C PRO A 268 22.22 2.56 26.76
N ARG A 269 22.34 2.27 28.08
CA ARG A 269 21.66 3.02 29.14
C ARG A 269 20.13 2.97 29.07
N TYR A 270 19.64 1.87 28.55
CA TYR A 270 18.22 1.56 28.60
C TYR A 270 17.85 1.18 30.05
N ASP A 271 17.14 2.06 30.74
CA ASP A 271 16.62 1.83 32.08
C ASP A 271 15.13 2.19 32.08
N ILE A 272 14.33 1.33 31.43
CA ILE A 272 12.88 1.51 31.32
C ILE A 272 12.20 0.33 31.98
N GLU A 273 11.45 0.61 33.03
CA GLU A 273 10.55 -0.36 33.64
C GLU A 273 9.21 -0.41 32.89
N GLU A 274 8.57 -1.58 32.89
CA GLU A 274 7.24 -1.75 32.32
C GLU A 274 6.23 -0.74 32.91
N SER A 275 6.36 -0.43 34.19
CA SER A 275 5.56 0.58 34.90
C SER A 275 5.67 1.99 34.29
N ASP A 276 6.86 2.37 33.80
CA ASP A 276 7.07 3.68 33.16
C ASP A 276 6.35 3.75 31.81
N LEU A 277 6.39 2.65 31.04
CA LEU A 277 5.67 2.55 29.77
C LEU A 277 4.14 2.61 30.01
N HIS A 278 3.63 1.90 31.01
CA HIS A 278 2.22 1.93 31.38
C HIS A 278 1.77 3.34 31.78
N ARG A 279 2.56 4.03 32.62
CA ARG A 279 2.28 5.42 32.99
C ARG A 279 2.25 6.35 31.78
N LYS A 280 3.21 6.22 30.87
CA LYS A 280 3.29 7.02 29.64
C LYS A 280 2.09 6.79 28.70
N LEU A 281 1.64 5.54 28.59
CA LEU A 281 0.44 5.19 27.82
C LEU A 281 -0.83 5.76 28.46
N ALA A 282 -0.94 5.69 29.80
CA ALA A 282 -2.04 6.31 30.53
C ALA A 282 -2.11 7.82 30.29
N ASP A 283 -0.98 8.51 30.45
CA ASP A 283 -0.89 9.97 30.33
C ASP A 283 -1.22 10.44 28.90
N LYS A 284 -0.76 9.70 27.88
CA LYS A 284 -0.82 10.14 26.49
C LYS A 284 -2.10 9.72 25.76
N TYR A 285 -2.62 8.54 26.08
CA TYR A 285 -3.75 7.92 25.38
C TYR A 285 -4.94 7.62 26.28
N GLY A 286 -4.90 7.98 27.57
CA GLY A 286 -5.95 7.66 28.53
C GLY A 286 -6.06 6.16 28.82
N LEU A 287 -5.02 5.38 28.50
CA LEU A 287 -4.94 3.95 28.73
C LEU A 287 -4.34 3.70 30.10
N ALA A 288 -4.99 2.87 30.91
CA ALA A 288 -4.42 2.38 32.18
C ALA A 288 -4.21 0.84 32.08
N PRO A 289 -3.27 0.38 31.21
CA PRO A 289 -3.07 -1.05 31.04
C PRO A 289 -2.53 -1.66 32.33
N GLN A 290 -3.12 -2.76 32.74
CA GLN A 290 -2.67 -3.54 33.90
C GLN A 290 -1.79 -4.71 33.50
N SER A 291 -1.76 -5.01 32.19
CA SER A 291 -1.02 -6.13 31.63
C SER A 291 -0.61 -5.91 30.17
N LEU A 292 0.35 -6.70 29.71
CA LEU A 292 0.72 -6.73 28.28
C LEU A 292 -0.46 -7.14 27.37
N SER A 293 -1.42 -7.92 27.89
CA SER A 293 -2.62 -8.27 27.14
C SER A 293 -3.51 -7.08 26.86
N ASP A 294 -3.60 -6.11 27.76
CA ASP A 294 -4.39 -4.89 27.57
C ASP A 294 -3.75 -3.99 26.50
N ILE A 295 -2.42 -3.93 26.47
CA ILE A 295 -1.68 -3.21 25.43
C ILE A 295 -1.90 -3.87 24.07
N ARG A 296 -1.85 -5.20 23.98
CA ARG A 296 -2.14 -5.93 22.74
C ARG A 296 -3.56 -5.67 22.27
N ALA A 297 -4.54 -5.78 23.15
CA ALA A 297 -5.94 -5.51 22.83
C ALA A 297 -6.12 -4.09 22.26
N PHE A 298 -5.50 -3.09 22.88
CA PHE A 298 -5.51 -1.72 22.40
C PHE A 298 -4.90 -1.57 20.99
N LEU A 299 -3.73 -2.18 20.74
CA LEU A 299 -3.08 -2.13 19.42
C LEU A 299 -3.92 -2.83 18.35
N ASP A 300 -4.54 -3.94 18.70
CA ASP A 300 -5.42 -4.68 17.81
C ASP A 300 -6.69 -3.87 17.49
N ASP A 301 -7.26 -3.20 18.48
CA ASP A 301 -8.43 -2.33 18.29
C ASP A 301 -8.08 -1.10 17.44
N GLU A 302 -6.94 -0.44 17.69
CA GLU A 302 -6.45 0.68 16.86
C GLU A 302 -6.21 0.24 15.41
N ARG A 303 -5.60 -0.94 15.23
CA ARG A 303 -5.36 -1.52 13.90
C ARG A 303 -6.68 -1.80 13.18
N HIS A 304 -7.67 -2.29 13.89
CA HIS A 304 -9.01 -2.57 13.35
C HIS A 304 -9.76 -1.28 12.97
N GLU A 305 -9.72 -0.26 13.82
CA GLU A 305 -10.29 1.05 13.51
C GLU A 305 -9.60 1.70 12.30
N ARG A 306 -8.27 1.57 12.20
CA ARG A 306 -7.51 2.05 11.06
C ARG A 306 -7.93 1.34 9.76
N PHE A 307 -8.18 0.04 9.83
CA PHE A 307 -8.71 -0.72 8.71
C PHE A 307 -10.11 -0.27 8.30
N ASN A 308 -11.00 0.02 9.24
CA ASN A 308 -12.32 0.55 8.94
C ASN A 308 -12.24 1.92 8.23
N ARG A 309 -11.36 2.81 8.69
CA ARG A 309 -11.12 4.10 8.01
C ARG A 309 -10.56 3.91 6.58
N LEU A 310 -9.66 2.94 6.39
CA LEU A 310 -9.15 2.57 5.07
C LEU A 310 -10.27 2.12 4.13
N ILE A 311 -11.17 1.24 4.61
CA ILE A 311 -12.33 0.77 3.83
C ILE A 311 -13.23 1.95 3.44
N ASP A 312 -13.53 2.86 4.35
CA ASP A 312 -14.39 4.02 4.07
C ASP A 312 -13.77 4.97 3.04
N ALA A 313 -12.47 5.20 3.15
CA ALA A 313 -11.75 6.12 2.27
C ALA A 313 -11.48 5.54 0.87
N ARG A 314 -11.10 4.25 0.78
CA ARG A 314 -10.60 3.65 -0.47
C ARG A 314 -11.56 2.68 -1.13
N PHE A 315 -12.45 2.04 -0.37
CA PHE A 315 -13.31 0.95 -0.85
C PHE A 315 -14.82 1.22 -0.59
N PRO A 316 -15.35 2.42 -0.94
CA PRO A 316 -16.79 2.63 -0.98
C PRO A 316 -17.43 1.72 -2.04
N ASP A 317 -18.74 1.49 -1.97
CA ASP A 317 -19.44 0.50 -2.79
C ASP A 317 -19.22 0.69 -4.31
N HIS A 318 -19.17 1.93 -4.78
CA HIS A 318 -18.92 2.21 -6.19
C HIS A 318 -17.51 1.77 -6.66
N VAL A 319 -16.48 1.90 -5.79
CA VAL A 319 -15.12 1.42 -6.08
C VAL A 319 -15.08 -0.10 -6.04
N LEU A 320 -15.78 -0.74 -5.09
CA LEU A 320 -15.88 -2.20 -5.05
C LEU A 320 -16.56 -2.76 -6.30
N LEU A 321 -17.64 -2.13 -6.78
CA LEU A 321 -18.30 -2.52 -8.02
C LEU A 321 -17.42 -2.31 -9.27
N GLU A 322 -16.61 -1.24 -9.31
CA GLU A 322 -15.60 -1.03 -10.34
C GLU A 322 -14.55 -2.14 -10.32
N LEU A 323 -13.95 -2.42 -9.16
CA LEU A 323 -12.96 -3.47 -8.98
C LEU A 323 -13.50 -4.86 -9.38
N LEU A 324 -14.72 -5.19 -8.96
CA LEU A 324 -15.35 -6.45 -9.35
C LEU A 324 -15.53 -6.57 -10.88
N SER A 325 -15.82 -5.46 -11.56
CA SER A 325 -15.90 -5.43 -13.03
C SER A 325 -14.51 -5.54 -13.67
N ASP A 326 -13.50 -4.96 -13.07
CA ASP A 326 -12.11 -5.07 -13.51
C ASP A 326 -11.56 -6.51 -13.36
N PHE A 327 -11.96 -7.23 -12.30
CA PHE A 327 -11.60 -8.65 -12.16
C PHE A 327 -12.25 -9.53 -13.25
N GLU A 328 -13.51 -9.27 -13.63
CA GLU A 328 -14.17 -10.00 -14.73
C GLU A 328 -13.48 -9.76 -16.08
N THR A 329 -13.01 -8.54 -16.32
CA THR A 329 -12.39 -8.16 -17.60
C THR A 329 -10.88 -8.28 -17.60
N ARG A 330 -10.27 -8.68 -16.47
CA ARG A 330 -8.82 -8.76 -16.25
C ARG A 330 -8.11 -7.43 -16.54
N ASN A 331 -8.70 -6.34 -16.09
CA ASN A 331 -8.09 -5.01 -16.15
C ASN A 331 -7.06 -4.83 -15.01
N ASP A 332 -6.03 -5.68 -15.02
CA ASP A 332 -5.02 -5.81 -13.97
C ASP A 332 -4.29 -4.49 -13.67
N ILE A 333 -4.16 -3.60 -14.66
CA ILE A 333 -3.54 -2.28 -14.48
C ILE A 333 -4.40 -1.40 -13.55
N ASN A 334 -5.71 -1.35 -13.76
CA ASN A 334 -6.60 -0.55 -12.93
C ASN A 334 -6.75 -1.14 -11.52
N ILE A 335 -6.83 -2.48 -11.41
CA ILE A 335 -6.86 -3.19 -10.13
C ILE A 335 -5.65 -2.79 -9.28
N ARG A 336 -4.44 -2.90 -9.83
CA ARG A 336 -3.21 -2.51 -9.12
C ARG A 336 -3.19 -1.03 -8.75
N ARG A 337 -3.65 -0.15 -9.62
CA ARG A 337 -3.74 1.29 -9.36
C ARG A 337 -4.69 1.62 -8.20
N LEU A 338 -5.83 0.94 -8.12
CA LEU A 338 -6.85 1.19 -7.10
C LEU A 338 -6.49 0.57 -5.74
N VAL A 339 -5.81 -0.56 -5.73
CA VAL A 339 -5.50 -1.30 -4.50
C VAL A 339 -4.03 -1.23 -4.14
N THR A 340 -3.17 -1.97 -4.83
CA THR A 340 -1.72 -1.98 -4.61
C THR A 340 -1.02 -2.69 -5.78
N ASP A 341 0.22 -2.30 -6.05
CA ASP A 341 1.12 -3.02 -6.96
C ASP A 341 2.06 -4.01 -6.24
N ASN A 342 1.93 -4.12 -4.90
CA ASN A 342 2.76 -4.97 -4.04
C ASN A 342 2.29 -6.41 -3.93
N ALA A 343 1.09 -6.73 -4.45
CA ALA A 343 0.53 -8.08 -4.46
C ALA A 343 0.18 -8.51 -5.88
N ASP A 344 0.08 -9.80 -6.10
CA ASP A 344 -0.49 -10.32 -7.35
C ASP A 344 -2.02 -10.12 -7.38
N VAL A 345 -2.58 -10.15 -8.57
CA VAL A 345 -4.01 -9.86 -8.76
C VAL A 345 -4.92 -10.88 -8.11
N PRO A 346 -4.62 -12.19 -8.08
CA PRO A 346 -5.39 -13.16 -7.27
C PRO A 346 -5.45 -12.79 -5.79
N THR A 347 -4.33 -12.47 -5.15
CA THR A 347 -4.31 -12.05 -3.74
C THR A 347 -5.10 -10.77 -3.50
N ILE A 348 -5.06 -9.82 -4.46
CA ILE A 348 -5.92 -8.62 -4.38
C ILE A 348 -7.40 -9.01 -4.46
N PHE A 349 -7.75 -10.01 -5.26
CA PHE A 349 -9.13 -10.49 -5.36
C PHE A 349 -9.61 -11.10 -4.05
N GLU A 350 -8.83 -11.98 -3.42
CA GLU A 350 -9.09 -12.56 -2.08
C GLU A 350 -9.37 -11.46 -1.05
N TYR A 351 -8.50 -10.44 -1.02
CA TYR A 351 -8.62 -9.29 -0.13
C TYR A 351 -9.91 -8.49 -0.37
N ILE A 352 -10.25 -8.18 -1.61
CA ILE A 352 -11.47 -7.44 -1.97
C ILE A 352 -12.73 -8.24 -1.65
N VAL A 353 -12.73 -9.55 -1.89
CA VAL A 353 -13.85 -10.42 -1.48
C VAL A 353 -14.04 -10.38 0.04
N GLY A 354 -12.96 -10.40 0.82
CA GLY A 354 -13.01 -10.24 2.27
C GLY A 354 -13.60 -8.91 2.71
N ILE A 355 -13.21 -7.80 2.10
CA ILE A 355 -13.80 -6.48 2.38
C ILE A 355 -15.30 -6.45 2.05
N VAL A 356 -15.68 -6.96 0.88
CA VAL A 356 -17.10 -7.05 0.49
C VAL A 356 -17.88 -7.83 1.54
N TRP A 357 -17.35 -9.01 1.93
CA TRP A 357 -18.02 -9.86 2.90
C TRP A 357 -18.10 -9.24 4.30
N TYR A 358 -17.08 -8.52 4.71
CA TYR A 358 -17.11 -7.76 5.96
C TYR A 358 -18.21 -6.67 5.96
N LYS A 359 -18.38 -5.95 4.85
CA LYS A 359 -19.49 -4.97 4.69
C LYS A 359 -20.86 -5.66 4.69
N VAL A 360 -21.01 -6.78 3.97
CA VAL A 360 -22.22 -7.62 3.95
C VAL A 360 -22.58 -8.11 5.35
N SER A 361 -21.59 -8.39 6.19
CA SER A 361 -21.76 -8.79 7.59
C SER A 361 -22.01 -7.61 8.54
N ASN A 362 -22.36 -6.42 8.03
CA ASN A 362 -22.53 -5.20 8.80
C ASN A 362 -21.29 -4.85 9.65
N ARG A 363 -20.10 -5.17 9.15
CA ARG A 363 -18.80 -5.01 9.83
C ARG A 363 -18.75 -5.70 11.20
N LYS A 364 -19.53 -6.76 11.39
CA LYS A 364 -19.47 -7.58 12.61
C LYS A 364 -18.21 -8.45 12.57
N GLY A 365 -17.57 -8.59 13.72
CA GLY A 365 -16.36 -9.40 13.88
C GLY A 365 -15.06 -8.64 13.56
N ARG A 366 -13.96 -9.35 13.75
CA ARG A 366 -12.60 -8.80 13.59
C ARG A 366 -12.01 -9.30 12.27
N ILE A 367 -12.33 -8.64 11.18
CA ILE A 367 -11.94 -9.06 9.82
C ILE A 367 -10.43 -9.30 9.67
N LEU A 368 -9.58 -8.52 10.37
CA LEU A 368 -8.13 -8.71 10.34
C LEU A 368 -7.68 -10.05 10.92
N ASP A 369 -8.48 -10.63 11.84
CA ASP A 369 -8.22 -11.95 12.42
C ASP A 369 -8.78 -13.08 11.53
N TYR A 370 -9.59 -12.74 10.53
CA TYR A 370 -10.25 -13.70 9.63
C TYR A 370 -9.50 -13.88 8.32
N PHE A 371 -8.67 -12.92 7.92
CA PHE A 371 -7.79 -13.07 6.76
C PHE A 371 -6.67 -14.07 7.05
N ASN A 372 -6.53 -15.07 6.18
CA ASN A 372 -5.39 -15.98 6.18
C ASN A 372 -4.26 -15.48 5.24
N LEU A 373 -4.54 -14.47 4.43
CA LEU A 373 -3.54 -13.73 3.66
C LEU A 373 -2.76 -12.75 4.54
N SER A 374 -1.53 -12.40 4.14
CA SER A 374 -0.75 -11.39 4.87
C SER A 374 -1.03 -9.99 4.33
N LEU A 375 -1.04 -9.02 5.25
CA LEU A 375 -1.19 -7.59 4.95
C LEU A 375 0.13 -6.86 5.18
N ASP A 376 0.36 -5.76 4.45
CA ASP A 376 1.46 -4.84 4.70
C ASP A 376 1.13 -3.86 5.85
N ALA A 377 2.05 -2.94 6.15
CA ALA A 377 1.88 -1.95 7.22
C ALA A 377 0.71 -0.98 6.97
N ASP A 378 0.29 -0.80 5.71
CA ASP A 378 -0.86 0.01 5.32
C ASP A 378 -2.16 -0.79 5.28
N LEU A 379 -2.12 -2.03 5.76
CA LEU A 379 -3.25 -2.97 5.78
C LEU A 379 -3.75 -3.37 4.38
N LEU A 380 -2.88 -3.27 3.37
CA LEU A 380 -3.12 -3.73 2.01
C LEU A 380 -2.58 -5.15 1.81
N PRO A 381 -3.10 -5.93 0.85
CA PRO A 381 -2.68 -7.31 0.64
C PRO A 381 -1.21 -7.39 0.18
N LYS A 382 -0.49 -8.41 0.68
CA LYS A 382 0.92 -8.65 0.36
C LYS A 382 1.16 -10.04 -0.22
N THR A 383 0.75 -11.10 0.49
CA THR A 383 0.88 -12.49 0.04
C THR A 383 -0.42 -13.23 0.31
N HIS A 384 -0.75 -14.20 -0.55
CA HIS A 384 -1.89 -15.09 -0.38
C HIS A 384 -1.77 -15.97 0.88
N ALA A 385 -2.83 -16.64 1.24
CA ALA A 385 -2.90 -17.60 2.35
C ALA A 385 -1.83 -18.69 2.20
N ALA A 386 -1.35 -19.22 3.33
CA ALA A 386 -0.41 -20.35 3.31
C ALA A 386 -1.08 -21.58 2.67
N GLY A 387 -0.30 -22.35 1.90
CA GLY A 387 -0.83 -23.52 1.21
C GLY A 387 -1.54 -24.49 2.17
N GLY A 388 -2.76 -24.89 1.82
CA GLY A 388 -3.61 -25.78 2.61
C GLY A 388 -4.55 -25.07 3.59
N MET A 389 -4.63 -23.75 3.53
CA MET A 389 -5.62 -22.95 4.27
C MET A 389 -6.54 -22.24 3.28
N GLU A 390 -7.79 -22.04 3.70
CA GLU A 390 -8.76 -21.16 3.04
C GLU A 390 -8.29 -19.70 3.05
N ASP A 391 -8.83 -18.86 2.15
CA ASP A 391 -8.43 -17.45 2.07
C ASP A 391 -8.92 -16.65 3.27
N ILE A 392 -10.15 -16.94 3.75
CA ILE A 392 -10.78 -16.21 4.85
C ILE A 392 -11.59 -17.18 5.73
N THR A 393 -11.35 -17.12 7.03
CA THR A 393 -12.12 -17.88 8.04
C THR A 393 -13.04 -16.94 8.81
N TYR A 394 -14.28 -16.72 8.33
CA TYR A 394 -15.22 -15.79 8.95
C TYR A 394 -16.06 -16.47 10.05
N ARG A 395 -16.04 -15.93 11.27
CA ARG A 395 -16.75 -16.51 12.42
C ARG A 395 -17.97 -15.69 12.77
N TYR A 396 -19.10 -16.36 12.89
CA TYR A 396 -20.38 -15.77 13.25
C TYR A 396 -20.86 -16.28 14.59
N ASN A 397 -21.13 -15.38 15.53
CA ASN A 397 -21.84 -15.70 16.77
C ASN A 397 -23.33 -15.87 16.48
N ALA A 398 -24.02 -16.66 17.30
CA ALA A 398 -25.47 -16.88 17.20
C ALA A 398 -26.25 -15.56 17.28
N THR A 399 -27.24 -15.41 16.40
CA THR A 399 -28.19 -14.29 16.37
C THR A 399 -29.61 -14.85 16.20
N PRO A 400 -30.69 -14.06 16.30
CA PRO A 400 -32.02 -14.53 15.93
C PRO A 400 -32.16 -15.00 14.48
N GLY A 401 -31.27 -14.56 13.58
CA GLY A 401 -31.28 -14.87 12.14
C GLY A 401 -30.49 -16.11 11.76
N TYR A 402 -29.51 -16.52 12.56
CA TYR A 402 -28.65 -17.68 12.28
C TYR A 402 -27.95 -18.20 13.54
N PRO A 403 -27.64 -19.53 13.61
CA PRO A 403 -26.86 -20.12 14.69
C PRO A 403 -25.38 -19.67 14.65
N GLU A 404 -24.65 -19.98 15.70
CA GLU A 404 -23.17 -19.85 15.68
C GLU A 404 -22.61 -20.81 14.63
N HIS A 405 -21.73 -20.29 13.75
CA HIS A 405 -21.09 -21.08 12.71
C HIS A 405 -19.85 -20.38 12.13
N THR A 406 -19.07 -21.13 11.36
CA THR A 406 -17.93 -20.62 10.62
C THR A 406 -18.20 -20.68 9.12
N LEU A 407 -17.85 -19.62 8.42
CA LEU A 407 -17.87 -19.52 6.97
C LEU A 407 -16.44 -19.48 6.44
N LEU A 408 -16.05 -20.47 5.67
CA LEU A 408 -14.80 -20.48 4.93
C LEU A 408 -15.04 -19.83 3.56
N ILE A 409 -14.28 -18.81 3.21
CA ILE A 409 -14.41 -18.14 1.92
C ILE A 409 -13.18 -18.43 1.09
N GLU A 410 -13.40 -18.92 -0.11
CA GLU A 410 -12.41 -19.24 -1.13
C GLU A 410 -12.67 -18.37 -2.35
N ALA A 411 -11.67 -17.64 -2.80
CA ALA A 411 -11.79 -16.68 -3.90
C ALA A 411 -10.73 -16.96 -4.97
N THR A 412 -11.15 -17.24 -6.19
CA THR A 412 -10.21 -17.55 -7.26
C THR A 412 -10.53 -16.82 -8.57
N LEU A 413 -9.47 -16.45 -9.30
CA LEU A 413 -9.55 -15.97 -10.67
C LEU A 413 -9.31 -17.09 -11.70
N ALA A 414 -9.20 -18.34 -11.27
CA ALA A 414 -9.00 -19.47 -12.17
C ALA A 414 -10.23 -19.70 -13.05
N GLU A 415 -10.01 -19.96 -14.34
CA GLU A 415 -11.05 -20.11 -15.34
C GLU A 415 -11.04 -21.49 -16.00
N ALA A 416 -12.20 -21.89 -16.53
CA ALA A 416 -12.37 -23.07 -17.39
C ALA A 416 -11.75 -24.36 -16.79
N ASN A 417 -10.84 -24.99 -17.50
CA ASN A 417 -10.20 -26.24 -17.08
C ASN A 417 -9.24 -26.06 -15.90
N ALA A 418 -8.66 -24.87 -15.72
CA ALA A 418 -7.81 -24.58 -14.57
C ALA A 418 -8.63 -24.60 -13.29
N GLN A 419 -9.81 -23.97 -13.26
CA GLN A 419 -10.73 -23.98 -12.11
C GLN A 419 -11.12 -25.40 -11.69
N ARG A 420 -11.45 -26.27 -12.64
CA ARG A 420 -11.76 -27.68 -12.34
C ARG A 420 -10.61 -28.42 -11.69
N ARG A 421 -9.38 -28.18 -12.13
CA ARG A 421 -8.19 -28.88 -11.64
C ARG A 421 -7.66 -28.34 -10.32
N MET A 422 -7.84 -27.03 -10.11
CA MET A 422 -7.21 -26.31 -9.00
C MET A 422 -8.15 -26.06 -7.82
N GLU A 423 -9.48 -26.11 -8.01
CA GLU A 423 -10.41 -25.62 -6.99
C GLU A 423 -11.39 -26.69 -6.46
N MET A 424 -11.76 -27.70 -7.28
CA MET A 424 -12.77 -28.69 -6.85
C MET A 424 -12.33 -29.48 -5.62
N GLU A 425 -11.11 -29.98 -5.62
CA GLU A 425 -10.55 -30.73 -4.50
C GLU A 425 -10.13 -29.81 -3.34
N PRO A 426 -9.36 -28.72 -3.55
CA PRO A 426 -8.93 -27.85 -2.45
C PRO A 426 -10.08 -27.28 -1.61
N VAL A 427 -11.09 -26.70 -2.24
CA VAL A 427 -12.25 -26.14 -1.51
C VAL A 427 -12.95 -27.20 -0.66
N SER A 428 -13.15 -28.40 -1.25
CA SER A 428 -13.76 -29.53 -0.52
C SER A 428 -12.87 -30.04 0.60
N ARG A 429 -11.56 -30.07 0.41
CA ARG A 429 -10.56 -30.48 1.40
C ARG A 429 -10.47 -29.49 2.54
N HIS A 430 -10.39 -28.19 2.26
CA HIS A 430 -10.31 -27.16 3.31
C HIS A 430 -11.54 -27.23 4.23
N LEU A 431 -12.75 -27.30 3.67
CA LEU A 431 -13.96 -27.45 4.46
C LEU A 431 -14.01 -28.77 5.23
N GLY A 432 -13.67 -29.90 4.59
CA GLY A 432 -13.68 -31.22 5.21
C GLY A 432 -12.68 -31.32 6.36
N ASP A 433 -11.45 -30.88 6.15
CA ASP A 433 -10.40 -30.84 7.16
C ASP A 433 -10.76 -29.89 8.32
N PHE A 434 -11.38 -28.74 8.02
CA PHE A 434 -11.88 -27.84 9.06
C PHE A 434 -12.92 -28.51 9.96
N LEU A 435 -13.91 -29.15 9.36
CA LEU A 435 -14.98 -29.85 10.09
C LEU A 435 -14.45 -31.02 10.93
N LEU A 436 -13.46 -31.76 10.41
CA LEU A 436 -12.80 -32.85 11.16
C LEU A 436 -12.02 -32.32 12.36
N ARG A 437 -11.22 -31.26 12.17
CA ARG A 437 -10.38 -30.68 13.23
C ARG A 437 -11.17 -30.00 14.34
N ASN A 438 -12.32 -29.42 14.02
CA ASN A 438 -13.16 -28.66 14.96
C ASN A 438 -14.36 -29.42 15.51
N ASN A 439 -14.23 -30.73 15.71
CA ASN A 439 -15.28 -31.59 16.30
C ASN A 439 -16.69 -31.42 15.66
N ARG A 440 -16.72 -31.22 14.34
CA ARG A 440 -17.95 -31.02 13.55
C ARG A 440 -18.71 -29.73 13.91
N GLN A 441 -18.03 -28.70 14.38
CA GLN A 441 -18.64 -27.38 14.53
C GLN A 441 -19.33 -26.99 13.22
N GLU A 442 -20.50 -26.36 13.31
CA GLU A 442 -21.22 -25.93 12.11
C GLU A 442 -20.35 -25.00 11.26
N ALA A 443 -20.05 -25.41 10.03
CA ALA A 443 -19.31 -24.63 9.06
C ALA A 443 -19.76 -24.95 7.64
N TYR A 444 -19.56 -23.98 6.75
CA TYR A 444 -19.75 -24.17 5.32
C TYR A 444 -18.79 -23.31 4.50
N ALA A 445 -18.63 -23.62 3.21
CA ALA A 445 -17.77 -22.86 2.33
C ALA A 445 -18.56 -21.97 1.38
N LEU A 446 -18.04 -20.79 1.13
CA LEU A 446 -18.44 -19.87 0.07
C LEU A 446 -17.31 -19.84 -0.96
N PHE A 447 -17.61 -20.17 -2.21
CA PHE A 447 -16.66 -20.14 -3.31
C PHE A 447 -16.98 -18.99 -4.26
N VAL A 448 -16.07 -18.03 -4.43
CA VAL A 448 -16.29 -16.80 -5.20
C VAL A 448 -15.35 -16.76 -6.40
N THR A 449 -15.88 -16.51 -7.60
CA THR A 449 -15.11 -16.53 -8.84
C THR A 449 -15.76 -15.67 -9.94
N PRO A 450 -15.00 -15.08 -10.89
CA PRO A 450 -15.59 -14.43 -12.08
C PRO A 450 -16.18 -15.41 -13.08
N PHE A 451 -15.72 -16.67 -13.08
CA PHE A 451 -16.19 -17.71 -13.98
C PHE A 451 -16.54 -18.97 -13.22
N LEU A 452 -17.76 -19.47 -13.36
CA LEU A 452 -18.23 -20.64 -12.66
C LEU A 452 -18.49 -21.81 -13.62
N HIS A 453 -17.63 -22.83 -13.58
CA HIS A 453 -17.74 -24.00 -14.44
C HIS A 453 -18.85 -24.94 -13.94
N LEU A 454 -19.71 -25.43 -14.85
CA LEU A 454 -20.84 -26.31 -14.49
C LEU A 454 -20.42 -27.58 -13.75
N ASN A 455 -19.27 -28.18 -14.08
CA ASN A 455 -18.78 -29.37 -13.35
C ASN A 455 -18.31 -29.04 -11.93
N VAL A 456 -17.84 -27.79 -11.67
CA VAL A 456 -17.51 -27.32 -10.32
C VAL A 456 -18.81 -27.18 -9.50
N ILE A 457 -19.84 -26.58 -10.07
CA ILE A 457 -21.18 -26.52 -9.46
C ILE A 457 -21.70 -27.94 -9.16
N SER A 458 -21.52 -28.87 -10.10
CA SER A 458 -21.96 -30.26 -9.96
C SER A 458 -21.22 -30.98 -8.83
N ASP A 459 -19.90 -30.82 -8.74
CA ASP A 459 -19.09 -31.42 -7.68
C ASP A 459 -19.50 -30.86 -6.31
N PHE A 460 -19.48 -29.52 -6.16
CA PHE A 460 -19.85 -28.87 -4.90
C PHE A 460 -21.28 -29.25 -4.43
N ARG A 461 -22.21 -29.36 -5.38
CA ARG A 461 -23.54 -29.79 -5.06
C ARG A 461 -23.60 -31.28 -4.64
N GLY A 462 -22.77 -32.13 -5.26
CA GLY A 462 -22.63 -33.53 -4.92
C GLY A 462 -22.09 -33.76 -3.50
N ARG A 463 -21.20 -32.85 -3.01
CA ARG A 463 -20.64 -32.93 -1.65
C ARG A 463 -21.67 -32.93 -0.54
N LYS A 464 -22.89 -32.44 -0.78
CA LYS A 464 -24.02 -32.57 0.15
C LYS A 464 -24.31 -34.01 0.55
N GLN A 465 -24.06 -34.98 -0.34
CA GLN A 465 -24.39 -36.37 -0.14
C GLN A 465 -23.16 -37.30 -0.08
N MET A 466 -21.96 -36.77 -0.30
CA MET A 466 -20.73 -37.54 -0.31
C MET A 466 -20.02 -37.45 1.04
N PRO A 467 -19.58 -38.60 1.61
CA PRO A 467 -18.75 -38.56 2.79
C PRO A 467 -17.34 -37.98 2.46
N TYR A 468 -16.78 -37.26 3.41
CA TYR A 468 -15.39 -36.84 3.41
C TYR A 468 -14.62 -37.54 4.54
N TYR A 469 -13.53 -38.20 4.24
CA TYR A 469 -12.73 -38.98 5.17
C TYR A 469 -11.47 -38.28 5.58
N SER A 470 -11.01 -38.50 6.82
CA SER A 470 -9.67 -38.15 7.25
C SER A 470 -8.60 -38.92 6.44
N SER A 471 -7.36 -38.44 6.44
CA SER A 471 -6.25 -39.07 5.70
C SER A 471 -5.94 -40.52 6.14
N ASP A 472 -6.26 -40.88 7.40
CA ASP A 472 -6.16 -42.25 7.96
C ASP A 472 -7.40 -43.08 7.72
N GLY A 473 -8.50 -42.49 7.25
CA GLY A 473 -9.77 -43.15 7.02
C GLY A 473 -10.59 -43.46 8.27
N GLU A 474 -10.13 -43.07 9.46
CA GLU A 474 -10.80 -43.40 10.73
C GLU A 474 -12.00 -42.49 11.04
N GLN A 475 -11.99 -41.27 10.52
CA GLN A 475 -13.06 -40.31 10.74
C GLN A 475 -13.73 -39.94 9.41
N CYS A 476 -15.03 -39.66 9.46
CA CYS A 476 -15.73 -39.13 8.30
C CYS A 476 -16.79 -38.10 8.67
N ILE A 477 -17.10 -37.24 7.71
CA ILE A 477 -18.17 -36.25 7.75
C ILE A 477 -19.11 -36.54 6.60
N ASN A 478 -20.39 -36.59 6.90
CA ASN A 478 -21.45 -36.82 5.92
C ASN A 478 -22.11 -35.50 5.55
N GLY A 479 -21.88 -35.10 4.29
CA GLY A 479 -22.49 -33.92 3.74
C GLY A 479 -21.72 -32.62 4.07
N MET A 480 -21.35 -31.91 3.04
CA MET A 480 -20.73 -30.59 3.14
C MET A 480 -21.56 -29.55 2.39
N LYS A 481 -21.70 -28.36 2.97
CA LYS A 481 -22.40 -27.24 2.35
C LYS A 481 -21.37 -26.31 1.68
N ILE A 482 -21.42 -26.24 0.36
CA ILE A 482 -20.58 -25.32 -0.44
C ILE A 482 -21.50 -24.48 -1.31
N ILE A 483 -21.42 -23.17 -1.19
CA ILE A 483 -22.23 -22.20 -1.93
C ILE A 483 -21.34 -21.49 -2.94
N PRO A 484 -21.47 -21.74 -4.24
CA PRO A 484 -20.73 -21.01 -5.27
C PRO A 484 -21.42 -19.70 -5.60
N LEU A 485 -20.64 -18.63 -5.71
CA LEU A 485 -21.06 -17.31 -6.20
C LEU A 485 -20.17 -16.86 -7.36
N ASN A 486 -20.80 -16.34 -8.38
CA ASN A 486 -20.11 -15.58 -9.42
C ASN A 486 -19.97 -14.12 -8.99
N ILE A 487 -19.02 -13.38 -9.55
CA ILE A 487 -18.88 -11.92 -9.33
C ILE A 487 -20.20 -11.18 -9.62
N ALA A 488 -20.99 -11.62 -10.59
CA ALA A 488 -22.28 -11.00 -10.89
C ALA A 488 -23.26 -11.05 -9.69
N GLU A 489 -23.32 -12.18 -8.98
CA GLU A 489 -24.12 -12.31 -7.75
C GLU A 489 -23.54 -11.42 -6.64
N LEU A 490 -22.22 -11.35 -6.50
CA LEU A 490 -21.58 -10.48 -5.52
C LEU A 490 -21.89 -9.00 -5.77
N LYS A 491 -21.87 -8.56 -7.04
CA LYS A 491 -22.32 -7.21 -7.43
C LYS A 491 -23.78 -6.95 -7.07
N ASN A 492 -24.65 -7.92 -7.31
CA ASN A 492 -26.06 -7.80 -6.94
C ASN A 492 -26.25 -7.67 -5.42
N ILE A 493 -25.49 -8.41 -4.62
CA ILE A 493 -25.49 -8.33 -3.15
C ILE A 493 -25.11 -6.89 -2.73
N ILE A 494 -24.05 -6.32 -3.28
CA ILE A 494 -23.62 -4.95 -2.98
C ILE A 494 -24.67 -3.93 -3.44
N ALA A 495 -25.11 -4.01 -4.71
CA ALA A 495 -26.02 -3.04 -5.30
C ALA A 495 -27.40 -3.01 -4.60
N ASN A 496 -27.84 -4.13 -4.04
CA ASN A 496 -29.08 -4.24 -3.26
C ASN A 496 -28.86 -4.05 -1.76
N SER A 497 -27.64 -3.71 -1.32
CA SER A 497 -27.27 -3.56 0.09
C SER A 497 -27.74 -4.75 0.96
N MET A 498 -27.61 -5.96 0.43
CA MET A 498 -28.01 -7.17 1.13
C MET A 498 -27.07 -7.43 2.31
N THR A 499 -27.67 -7.80 3.45
CA THR A 499 -26.90 -8.16 4.64
C THR A 499 -26.77 -9.67 4.81
N TYR A 500 -25.82 -10.11 5.63
CA TYR A 500 -25.66 -11.53 5.91
C TYR A 500 -26.89 -12.17 6.56
N ASP A 501 -27.60 -11.42 7.42
CA ASP A 501 -28.89 -11.87 8.00
C ASP A 501 -29.94 -12.21 6.93
N GLN A 502 -29.87 -11.57 5.76
CA GLN A 502 -30.75 -11.87 4.62
C GLN A 502 -30.21 -13.00 3.75
N LEU A 503 -28.87 -13.12 3.63
CA LEU A 503 -28.23 -14.13 2.79
C LEU A 503 -28.25 -15.52 3.43
N TYR A 504 -28.07 -15.62 4.75
CA TYR A 504 -27.98 -16.89 5.43
C TYR A 504 -29.23 -17.79 5.18
N PRO A 505 -30.47 -17.31 5.37
CA PRO A 505 -31.66 -18.14 5.07
C PRO A 505 -31.79 -18.50 3.59
N LEU A 506 -31.32 -17.65 2.65
CA LEU A 506 -31.28 -17.97 1.22
C LEU A 506 -30.31 -19.12 0.94
N PHE A 507 -29.14 -19.12 1.57
CA PHE A 507 -28.14 -20.19 1.42
C PHE A 507 -28.62 -21.50 2.07
N GLU A 508 -29.33 -21.41 3.19
CA GLU A 508 -29.96 -22.57 3.80
C GLU A 508 -31.03 -23.19 2.89
N CYS A 509 -31.95 -22.39 2.36
CA CYS A 509 -32.95 -22.84 1.40
C CYS A 509 -32.30 -23.47 0.15
N ALA A 510 -31.26 -22.82 -0.38
CA ALA A 510 -30.49 -23.35 -1.51
C ALA A 510 -29.83 -24.69 -1.17
N HIS A 511 -29.25 -24.83 0.02
CA HIS A 511 -28.63 -26.09 0.44
C HIS A 511 -29.66 -27.23 0.57
N GLN A 512 -30.84 -26.95 1.11
CA GLN A 512 -31.88 -27.94 1.30
C GLN A 512 -32.55 -28.41 -0.02
N ASN A 513 -32.62 -27.56 -1.03
CA ASN A 513 -33.19 -27.88 -2.33
C ASN A 513 -32.45 -29.04 -3.01
N ASN A 514 -33.16 -29.86 -3.82
CA ASN A 514 -32.63 -31.05 -4.49
C ASN A 514 -32.71 -30.99 -6.02
N GLU A 515 -32.89 -29.81 -6.60
CA GLU A 515 -32.85 -29.64 -8.06
C GLU A 515 -31.47 -30.07 -8.64
N PRO A 516 -31.44 -30.46 -9.93
CA PRO A 516 -30.19 -30.75 -10.62
C PRO A 516 -29.21 -29.55 -10.56
N PRO A 517 -27.89 -29.76 -10.51
CA PRO A 517 -26.92 -28.74 -10.21
C PRO A 517 -27.04 -27.43 -11.00
N LYS A 518 -27.24 -27.49 -12.34
CA LYS A 518 -27.42 -26.32 -13.19
C LYS A 518 -28.69 -25.53 -12.81
N THR A 519 -29.83 -26.22 -12.80
CA THR A 519 -31.13 -25.62 -12.46
C THR A 519 -31.17 -25.10 -11.04
N TRP A 520 -30.55 -25.85 -10.12
CA TRP A 520 -30.37 -25.44 -8.72
C TRP A 520 -29.61 -24.09 -8.64
N TYR A 521 -28.48 -23.95 -9.32
CA TYR A 521 -27.72 -22.73 -9.29
C TYR A 521 -28.50 -21.54 -9.87
N GLU A 522 -29.14 -21.74 -11.04
CA GLU A 522 -29.94 -20.71 -11.71
C GLU A 522 -31.14 -20.25 -10.85
N ASN A 523 -31.85 -21.16 -10.20
CA ASN A 523 -33.08 -20.87 -9.44
C ASN A 523 -32.80 -20.41 -8.02
N ASN A 524 -31.88 -21.08 -7.30
CA ASN A 524 -31.70 -20.90 -5.86
C ASN A 524 -30.54 -20.00 -5.49
N ILE A 525 -29.64 -19.69 -6.43
CA ILE A 525 -28.54 -18.74 -6.22
C ILE A 525 -28.73 -17.51 -7.09
N MET A 526 -28.60 -17.65 -8.41
CA MET A 526 -28.65 -16.52 -9.34
C MET A 526 -29.91 -15.67 -9.18
N ARG A 527 -31.10 -16.29 -9.29
CA ARG A 527 -32.38 -15.57 -9.24
C ARG A 527 -32.70 -15.01 -7.86
N SER A 528 -32.34 -15.72 -6.80
CA SER A 528 -32.59 -15.26 -5.42
C SER A 528 -31.81 -14.00 -5.04
N LEU A 529 -30.67 -13.75 -5.70
CA LEU A 529 -29.79 -12.60 -5.50
C LEU A 529 -30.01 -11.48 -6.53
N GLN A 530 -30.93 -11.66 -7.50
CA GLN A 530 -31.29 -10.58 -8.43
C GLN A 530 -32.12 -9.48 -7.72
N PRO A 531 -32.02 -8.22 -8.20
CA PRO A 531 -32.86 -7.16 -7.68
C PRO A 531 -34.34 -7.54 -7.85
N LYS A 532 -35.12 -7.48 -6.77
CA LYS A 532 -36.57 -7.63 -6.86
C LYS A 532 -37.09 -6.51 -7.75
N LYS A 533 -37.64 -6.83 -8.91
CA LYS A 533 -38.36 -5.83 -9.72
C LYS A 533 -39.38 -5.16 -8.80
N PRO A 534 -39.48 -3.82 -8.78
CA PRO A 534 -40.56 -3.16 -8.05
C PRO A 534 -41.85 -3.79 -8.52
N SER A 535 -42.64 -4.32 -7.61
CA SER A 535 -43.98 -4.80 -7.92
C SER A 535 -44.71 -3.61 -8.53
N THR A 536 -44.95 -3.65 -9.84
CA THR A 536 -45.92 -2.76 -10.49
C THR A 536 -47.24 -3.04 -9.81
N GLY A 537 -47.53 -2.23 -8.79
CA GLY A 537 -48.85 -2.26 -8.16
C GLY A 537 -49.88 -2.07 -9.24
N ILE A 538 -50.77 -3.05 -9.36
CA ILE A 538 -51.99 -2.95 -10.13
C ILE A 538 -52.81 -1.81 -9.53
N LEU A 539 -52.56 -0.60 -9.97
CA LEU A 539 -53.44 0.57 -9.86
C LEU A 539 -54.00 0.81 -11.26
N GLY A 540 -54.86 -0.08 -11.66
CA GLY A 540 -55.57 0.02 -12.92
C GLY A 540 -56.93 -0.62 -12.78
N THR A 541 -57.94 0.19 -12.56
CA THR A 541 -59.37 0.03 -12.75
C THR A 541 -60.18 0.28 -11.48
N LEU A 542 -60.40 1.56 -11.24
CA LEU A 542 -61.64 2.11 -10.70
C LEU A 542 -61.69 3.59 -11.07
N PHE A 543 -62.14 3.84 -12.29
CA PHE A 543 -63.07 4.91 -12.71
C PHE A 543 -63.33 4.75 -14.19
#